data_9e0307f33de6366b8f40539ab2f24aba
#
_entry.id   9e0307f33de6366b8f40539ab2f24aba
#
_cell.length_a   1.000
_cell.length_b   1.000
_cell.length_c   1.000
_cell.angle_alpha   90.00
_cell.angle_beta   90.00
_cell.angle_gamma   90.00
#
_symmetry.space_group_name_H-M   'P 1'
#
loop_
_entity.id
_entity.type
_entity.pdbx_description
1 polymer ?
#
loop_
_entity_poly.entity_id
_entity_poly.type
_entity_poly.pdbx_seq_one_letter_code
_entity_poly.pdbx_strand_id
1 'polypeptide(L)'
;MKTIIEPFRMKVIEPIRMTTRAEREQLIAATDYNLFSLHSDDVLIDLLTDSGTGAMSANQLSALMRGDESYAGSPSFYRFQAAVKKLMPFRHLIPTHQGRAAEAILFSILGGAGRVIPSNTHFDTTRGNIEATGAQAVDLPTPHAADFASSYPFKGDIDLAALEQLLKQRADAIPVVMMTVTNNAGGGQPVSLANLRAVRALCQRFNKPLIIDACRFAENSYFIKQREPEYASHGIPEIVRAIFALADGMTMSAKKDGLANIGGWLAVNDDELARLARNRLILTEGFPTYGGLAGRDLEAIAV
;
A
#
# COMPACT_ATOMS: atom_id res chain seq x y z
N MET A 1 13.53 26.81 20.51
CA MET A 1 12.56 26.25 19.53
C MET A 1 13.38 25.40 18.55
N LYS A 2 13.09 24.11 18.42
CA LYS A 2 13.74 23.28 17.37
C LYS A 2 13.00 23.55 16.07
N THR A 3 13.63 24.26 15.15
CA THR A 3 13.08 24.50 13.81
C THR A 3 13.30 23.23 12.98
N ILE A 4 12.24 22.69 12.38
CA ILE A 4 12.34 21.64 11.38
C ILE A 4 12.70 22.34 10.06
N ILE A 5 13.77 21.90 9.45
CA ILE A 5 14.18 22.36 8.12
C ILE A 5 13.91 21.21 7.15
N GLU A 6 13.00 21.44 6.20
CA GLU A 6 12.69 20.47 5.17
C GLU A 6 13.87 20.31 4.21
N PRO A 7 14.25 19.07 3.86
CA PRO A 7 15.44 18.82 3.03
C PRO A 7 15.20 19.01 1.52
N PHE A 8 14.27 19.89 1.15
CA PHE A 8 13.91 20.16 -0.24
C PHE A 8 13.58 21.63 -0.48
N ARG A 9 13.53 22.04 -1.75
CA ARG A 9 13.12 23.37 -2.20
C ARG A 9 11.95 23.24 -3.16
N MET A 10 10.90 24.00 -2.93
CA MET A 10 9.80 24.13 -3.89
C MET A 10 10.26 24.91 -5.12
N LYS A 11 9.95 24.40 -6.31
CA LYS A 11 10.27 25.05 -7.59
C LYS A 11 9.03 25.48 -8.37
N VAL A 12 7.87 24.98 -7.99
CA VAL A 12 6.59 25.30 -8.64
C VAL A 12 5.66 25.90 -7.60
N ILE A 13 5.03 27.01 -7.97
CA ILE A 13 4.03 27.70 -7.15
C ILE A 13 2.75 27.76 -7.97
N GLU A 14 1.67 27.28 -7.40
CA GLU A 14 0.34 27.35 -7.99
C GLU A 14 -0.54 28.27 -7.14
N PRO A 15 -1.24 29.27 -7.75
CA PRO A 15 -2.12 30.14 -6.99
C PRO A 15 -3.36 29.36 -6.52
N ILE A 16 -3.78 29.63 -5.30
CA ILE A 16 -5.02 29.07 -4.74
C ILE A 16 -6.11 30.15 -4.70
N ARG A 17 -7.36 29.73 -4.87
CA ARG A 17 -8.52 30.59 -4.65
C ARG A 17 -8.75 30.76 -3.16
N MET A 18 -8.67 32.01 -2.68
CA MET A 18 -9.00 32.33 -1.28
C MET A 18 -10.51 32.49 -1.14
N THR A 19 -11.14 31.52 -0.48
CA THR A 19 -12.58 31.56 -0.18
C THR A 19 -12.86 32.16 1.19
N THR A 20 -13.95 32.90 1.32
CA THR A 20 -14.47 33.37 2.61
C THR A 20 -15.15 32.23 3.37
N ARG A 21 -15.38 32.41 4.67
CA ARG A 21 -16.13 31.45 5.47
C ARG A 21 -17.53 31.23 4.93
N ALA A 22 -18.24 32.31 4.55
CA ALA A 22 -19.60 32.23 4.02
C ALA A 22 -19.67 31.43 2.72
N GLU A 23 -18.70 31.64 1.79
CA GLU A 23 -18.60 30.83 0.56
C GLU A 23 -18.37 29.35 0.87
N ARG A 24 -17.47 29.02 1.82
CA ARG A 24 -17.24 27.60 2.19
C ARG A 24 -18.46 26.93 2.82
N GLU A 25 -19.22 27.66 3.66
CA GLU A 25 -20.47 27.16 4.22
C GLU A 25 -21.52 26.86 3.13
N GLN A 26 -21.60 27.70 2.09
CA GLN A 26 -22.46 27.48 0.94
C GLN A 26 -22.00 26.29 0.09
N LEU A 27 -20.70 26.22 -0.22
CA LEU A 27 -20.11 25.15 -1.04
C LEU A 27 -20.32 23.78 -0.39
N ILE A 28 -20.06 23.64 0.91
CA ILE A 28 -20.23 22.34 1.56
C ILE A 28 -21.71 21.95 1.71
N ALA A 29 -22.61 22.93 1.92
CA ALA A 29 -24.05 22.67 1.96
C ALA A 29 -24.58 22.22 0.59
N ALA A 30 -24.07 22.81 -0.51
CA ALA A 30 -24.44 22.43 -1.87
C ALA A 30 -24.05 20.99 -2.25
N THR A 31 -23.12 20.38 -1.54
CA THR A 31 -22.69 18.97 -1.72
C THR A 31 -23.31 18.02 -0.70
N ASP A 32 -24.36 18.43 0.01
CA ASP A 32 -24.95 17.66 1.12
C ASP A 32 -23.90 17.22 2.16
N TYR A 33 -22.91 18.08 2.42
CA TYR A 33 -21.76 17.84 3.31
C TYR A 33 -20.86 16.68 2.89
N ASN A 34 -20.90 16.27 1.64
CA ASN A 34 -19.99 15.27 1.09
C ASN A 34 -18.71 15.93 0.57
N LEU A 35 -17.61 15.78 1.31
CA LEU A 35 -16.32 16.36 0.95
C LEU A 35 -15.77 15.87 -0.40
N PHE A 36 -16.10 14.65 -0.82
CA PHE A 36 -15.69 14.09 -2.11
C PHE A 36 -16.38 14.73 -3.33
N SER A 37 -17.43 15.51 -3.10
CA SER A 37 -18.16 16.22 -4.15
C SER A 37 -17.77 17.70 -4.27
N LEU A 38 -16.87 18.19 -3.41
CA LEU A 38 -16.32 19.54 -3.52
C LEU A 38 -15.38 19.65 -4.73
N HIS A 39 -15.44 20.79 -5.41
CA HIS A 39 -14.44 21.12 -6.43
C HIS A 39 -13.10 21.44 -5.75
N SER A 40 -11.99 20.88 -6.22
CA SER A 40 -10.69 21.01 -5.58
C SER A 40 -10.19 22.45 -5.48
N ASP A 41 -10.53 23.31 -6.45
CA ASP A 41 -10.17 24.75 -6.44
C ASP A 41 -10.81 25.54 -5.30
N ASP A 42 -11.89 25.00 -4.70
CA ASP A 42 -12.58 25.63 -3.56
C ASP A 42 -12.05 25.15 -2.20
N VAL A 43 -11.10 24.21 -2.20
CA VAL A 43 -10.49 23.63 -1.00
C VAL A 43 -9.20 24.37 -0.66
N LEU A 44 -9.16 25.10 0.46
CA LEU A 44 -7.98 25.84 0.89
C LEU A 44 -6.87 24.95 1.45
N ILE A 45 -7.25 23.90 2.20
CA ILE A 45 -6.34 22.94 2.81
C ILE A 45 -6.91 21.57 2.53
N ASP A 46 -6.26 20.83 1.65
CA ASP A 46 -6.66 19.47 1.31
C ASP A 46 -6.05 18.50 2.32
N LEU A 47 -6.91 17.90 3.14
CA LEU A 47 -6.55 16.83 4.09
C LEU A 47 -7.10 15.47 3.64
N LEU A 48 -7.69 15.40 2.43
CA LEU A 48 -8.35 14.22 1.91
C LEU A 48 -7.46 13.47 0.91
N THR A 49 -6.74 14.21 0.05
CA THR A 49 -5.91 13.63 -1.01
C THR A 49 -4.57 13.15 -0.46
N ASP A 50 -4.40 11.84 -0.38
CA ASP A 50 -3.14 11.18 0.00
C ASP A 50 -2.53 10.33 -1.11
N SER A 51 -3.13 10.35 -2.29
CA SER A 51 -2.83 9.46 -3.42
C SER A 51 -2.68 10.24 -4.72
N GLY A 52 -1.61 9.97 -5.47
CA GLY A 52 -1.33 10.67 -6.73
C GLY A 52 -0.73 12.06 -6.50
N THR A 53 0.18 12.15 -5.57
CA THR A 53 0.84 13.40 -5.16
C THR A 53 1.37 14.25 -6.32
N GLY A 54 1.29 15.56 -6.20
CA GLY A 54 2.01 16.52 -7.01
C GLY A 54 3.47 16.72 -6.60
N ALA A 55 3.94 16.04 -5.56
CA ALA A 55 5.28 16.24 -4.97
C ALA A 55 6.38 15.41 -5.63
N MET A 56 6.30 15.11 -6.91
CA MET A 56 7.35 14.40 -7.64
C MET A 56 8.66 15.20 -7.64
N SER A 57 9.78 14.49 -7.43
CA SER A 57 11.10 15.11 -7.49
C SER A 57 11.51 15.51 -8.91
N ALA A 58 12.46 16.47 -9.00
CA ALA A 58 13.04 16.83 -10.29
C ALA A 58 13.69 15.62 -11.00
N ASN A 59 14.21 14.65 -10.25
CA ASN A 59 14.77 13.41 -10.81
C ASN A 59 13.69 12.52 -11.40
N GLN A 60 12.53 12.37 -10.73
CA GLN A 60 11.39 11.63 -11.28
C GLN A 60 10.88 12.29 -12.57
N LEU A 61 10.70 13.62 -12.58
CA LEU A 61 10.27 14.34 -13.78
C LEU A 61 11.28 14.18 -14.93
N SER A 62 12.59 14.23 -14.64
CA SER A 62 13.62 13.94 -15.64
C SER A 62 13.58 12.51 -16.15
N ALA A 63 13.30 11.56 -15.27
CA ALA A 63 13.22 10.14 -15.63
C ALA A 63 12.06 9.83 -16.59
N LEU A 64 10.93 10.55 -16.48
CA LEU A 64 9.81 10.42 -17.41
C LEU A 64 10.25 10.57 -18.89
N MET A 65 11.24 11.43 -19.16
CA MET A 65 11.75 11.69 -20.51
C MET A 65 12.56 10.52 -21.11
N ARG A 66 12.93 9.53 -20.30
CA ARG A 66 13.66 8.32 -20.73
C ARG A 66 12.74 7.14 -20.97
N GLY A 67 11.44 7.32 -20.74
CA GLY A 67 10.47 6.23 -20.84
C GLY A 67 10.53 5.52 -22.17
N ASP A 68 10.63 4.19 -22.13
CA ASP A 68 10.60 3.31 -23.30
C ASP A 68 9.23 2.65 -23.40
N GLU A 69 8.59 2.81 -24.56
CA GLU A 69 7.23 2.34 -24.81
C GLU A 69 7.20 0.99 -25.58
N SER A 70 8.28 0.22 -25.54
CA SER A 70 8.31 -1.12 -26.14
C SER A 70 7.26 -2.02 -25.50
N TYR A 71 6.47 -2.70 -26.33
CA TYR A 71 5.39 -3.60 -25.89
C TYR A 71 5.91 -4.73 -24.99
N ALA A 72 7.05 -5.30 -25.32
CA ALA A 72 7.68 -6.37 -24.57
C ALA A 72 9.17 -6.08 -24.35
N GLY A 73 9.69 -6.44 -23.18
CA GLY A 73 11.12 -6.33 -22.88
C GLY A 73 11.61 -4.90 -22.70
N SER A 74 10.72 -3.98 -22.27
CA SER A 74 11.04 -2.57 -22.06
C SER A 74 12.19 -2.38 -21.07
N PRO A 75 13.27 -1.64 -21.42
CA PRO A 75 14.30 -1.22 -20.48
C PRO A 75 13.77 -0.48 -19.25
N SER A 76 12.70 0.30 -19.40
CA SER A 76 12.03 0.99 -18.29
C SER A 76 11.47 0.02 -17.27
N PHE A 77 10.87 -1.11 -17.72
CA PHE A 77 10.44 -2.16 -16.82
C PHE A 77 11.59 -2.78 -16.02
N TYR A 78 12.71 -3.06 -16.66
CA TYR A 78 13.85 -3.67 -15.96
C TYR A 78 14.50 -2.72 -14.95
N ARG A 79 14.52 -1.41 -15.22
CA ARG A 79 14.95 -0.41 -14.23
C ARG A 79 13.98 -0.34 -13.05
N PHE A 80 12.69 -0.29 -13.32
CA PHE A 80 11.65 -0.37 -12.28
C PHE A 80 11.80 -1.66 -11.45
N GLN A 81 11.91 -2.82 -12.09
CA GLN A 81 12.08 -4.10 -11.40
C GLN A 81 13.34 -4.11 -10.51
N ALA A 82 14.46 -3.59 -11.01
CA ALA A 82 15.70 -3.52 -10.25
C ALA A 82 15.57 -2.60 -9.01
N ALA A 83 14.92 -1.44 -9.17
CA ALA A 83 14.68 -0.52 -8.07
C ALA A 83 13.79 -1.13 -6.98
N VAL A 84 12.67 -1.74 -7.37
CA VAL A 84 11.76 -2.41 -6.41
C VAL A 84 12.47 -3.57 -5.70
N LYS A 85 13.17 -4.45 -6.44
CA LYS A 85 13.86 -5.61 -5.86
C LYS A 85 15.01 -5.24 -4.90
N LYS A 86 15.57 -4.07 -5.01
CA LYS A 86 16.59 -3.56 -4.07
C LYS A 86 16.03 -3.38 -2.65
N LEU A 87 14.76 -3.02 -2.54
CA LEU A 87 14.06 -2.80 -1.27
C LEU A 87 13.19 -3.99 -0.87
N MET A 88 12.56 -4.64 -1.85
CA MET A 88 11.52 -5.65 -1.70
C MET A 88 11.90 -6.88 -2.55
N PRO A 89 12.75 -7.79 -2.04
CA PRO A 89 13.43 -8.82 -2.83
C PRO A 89 12.54 -10.03 -3.14
N PHE A 90 11.31 -9.81 -3.60
CA PHE A 90 10.44 -10.87 -4.06
C PHE A 90 10.90 -11.46 -5.39
N ARG A 91 10.65 -12.76 -5.59
CA ARG A 91 11.03 -13.48 -6.80
C ARG A 91 10.35 -12.91 -8.04
N HIS A 92 9.04 -12.69 -7.97
CA HIS A 92 8.20 -12.22 -9.07
C HIS A 92 7.66 -10.83 -8.77
N LEU A 93 7.74 -9.96 -9.78
CA LEU A 93 7.16 -8.63 -9.78
C LEU A 93 6.21 -8.52 -10.98
N ILE A 94 4.99 -8.07 -10.70
CA ILE A 94 3.89 -7.97 -11.65
C ILE A 94 3.37 -6.54 -11.60
N PRO A 95 3.72 -5.68 -12.56
CA PRO A 95 3.30 -4.29 -12.58
C PRO A 95 1.79 -4.18 -12.84
N THR A 96 1.17 -3.14 -12.31
CA THR A 96 -0.22 -2.77 -12.56
C THR A 96 -0.35 -1.27 -12.63
N HIS A 97 -1.40 -0.74 -13.27
CA HIS A 97 -1.58 0.71 -13.35
C HIS A 97 -1.86 1.36 -11.99
N GLN A 98 -2.33 0.59 -10.99
CA GLN A 98 -2.53 1.06 -9.61
C GLN A 98 -2.71 -0.11 -8.63
N GLY A 99 -2.66 0.18 -7.31
CA GLY A 99 -2.72 -0.85 -6.25
C GLY A 99 -3.99 -1.69 -6.29
N ARG A 100 -5.17 -1.08 -6.51
CA ARG A 100 -6.44 -1.83 -6.57
C ARG A 100 -6.50 -2.86 -7.72
N ALA A 101 -5.74 -2.67 -8.78
CA ALA A 101 -5.61 -3.65 -9.85
C ALA A 101 -4.76 -4.85 -9.39
N ALA A 102 -3.70 -4.61 -8.63
CA ALA A 102 -2.91 -5.69 -8.00
C ALA A 102 -3.77 -6.51 -7.02
N GLU A 103 -4.62 -5.85 -6.22
CA GLU A 103 -5.59 -6.50 -5.34
C GLU A 103 -6.62 -7.33 -6.12
N ALA A 104 -7.20 -6.77 -7.19
CA ALA A 104 -8.17 -7.46 -8.03
C ALA A 104 -7.58 -8.73 -8.66
N ILE A 105 -6.34 -8.67 -9.16
CA ILE A 105 -5.61 -9.83 -9.67
C ILE A 105 -5.42 -10.87 -8.56
N LEU A 106 -4.89 -10.47 -7.41
CA LEU A 106 -4.61 -11.36 -6.28
C LEU A 106 -5.87 -12.10 -5.81
N PHE A 107 -6.94 -11.36 -5.54
CA PHE A 107 -8.16 -11.94 -4.97
C PHE A 107 -9.01 -12.69 -6.01
N SER A 108 -8.87 -12.39 -7.31
CA SER A 108 -9.47 -13.23 -8.34
C SER A 108 -8.91 -14.68 -8.34
N ILE A 109 -7.74 -14.88 -7.71
CA ILE A 109 -7.08 -16.19 -7.59
C ILE A 109 -7.30 -16.81 -6.20
N LEU A 110 -7.13 -16.01 -5.15
CA LEU A 110 -7.18 -16.48 -3.76
C LEU A 110 -8.58 -16.40 -3.12
N GLY A 111 -9.47 -15.58 -3.67
CA GLY A 111 -10.83 -15.42 -3.16
C GLY A 111 -11.76 -16.57 -3.53
N GLY A 112 -13.04 -16.36 -3.35
CA GLY A 112 -14.11 -17.31 -3.68
C GLY A 112 -15.02 -17.61 -2.50
N ALA A 113 -16.20 -18.17 -2.79
CA ALA A 113 -17.19 -18.51 -1.78
C ALA A 113 -16.63 -19.46 -0.73
N GLY A 114 -16.92 -19.20 0.55
CA GLY A 114 -16.43 -19.96 1.68
C GLY A 114 -15.01 -19.63 2.14
N ARG A 115 -14.26 -18.81 1.39
CA ARG A 115 -12.93 -18.33 1.81
C ARG A 115 -13.05 -17.19 2.82
N VAL A 116 -12.06 -17.10 3.71
CA VAL A 116 -11.93 -16.06 4.73
C VAL A 116 -10.53 -15.47 4.66
N ILE A 117 -10.44 -14.17 4.61
CA ILE A 117 -9.16 -13.47 4.53
C ILE A 117 -9.06 -12.52 5.72
N PRO A 118 -8.26 -12.87 6.75
CA PRO A 118 -8.01 -12.01 7.89
C PRO A 118 -6.94 -10.94 7.60
N SER A 119 -7.12 -9.76 8.22
CA SER A 119 -6.14 -8.67 8.24
C SER A 119 -6.23 -7.90 9.56
N ASN A 120 -5.25 -7.04 9.86
CA ASN A 120 -5.38 -6.04 10.92
C ASN A 120 -6.60 -5.14 10.67
N THR A 121 -6.68 -4.49 9.49
CA THR A 121 -7.92 -4.03 8.84
C THR A 121 -7.70 -3.98 7.35
N HIS A 122 -8.75 -4.22 6.57
CA HIS A 122 -8.68 -4.08 5.13
C HIS A 122 -8.93 -2.62 4.74
N PHE A 123 -8.19 -2.15 3.75
CA PHE A 123 -8.58 -0.94 3.03
C PHE A 123 -9.89 -1.21 2.25
N ASP A 124 -10.66 -0.17 1.93
CA ASP A 124 -11.98 -0.33 1.31
C ASP A 124 -11.94 -1.09 -0.03
N THR A 125 -10.97 -0.77 -0.90
CA THR A 125 -10.80 -1.49 -2.19
C THR A 125 -10.31 -2.92 -1.99
N THR A 126 -9.47 -3.18 -0.98
CA THR A 126 -9.03 -4.53 -0.61
C THR A 126 -10.22 -5.37 -0.19
N ARG A 127 -11.05 -4.85 0.75
CA ARG A 127 -12.31 -5.49 1.17
C ARG A 127 -13.23 -5.70 -0.02
N GLY A 128 -13.47 -4.68 -0.84
CA GLY A 128 -14.33 -4.77 -2.01
C GLY A 128 -13.87 -5.84 -3.00
N ASN A 129 -12.57 -5.94 -3.28
CA ASN A 129 -12.02 -6.98 -4.16
C ASN A 129 -12.16 -8.38 -3.58
N ILE A 130 -12.00 -8.55 -2.26
CA ILE A 130 -12.22 -9.84 -1.57
C ILE A 130 -13.69 -10.24 -1.68
N GLU A 131 -14.60 -9.36 -1.25
CA GLU A 131 -16.04 -9.64 -1.15
C GLU A 131 -16.70 -9.80 -2.53
N ALA A 132 -16.21 -9.13 -3.56
CA ALA A 132 -16.64 -9.32 -4.94
C ALA A 132 -16.42 -10.74 -5.47
N THR A 133 -15.51 -11.51 -4.86
CA THR A 133 -15.30 -12.94 -5.19
C THR A 133 -16.23 -13.89 -4.44
N GLY A 134 -17.00 -13.39 -3.49
CA GLY A 134 -17.79 -14.19 -2.53
C GLY A 134 -17.01 -14.65 -1.29
N ALA A 135 -15.76 -14.21 -1.13
CA ALA A 135 -14.98 -14.43 0.09
C ALA A 135 -15.38 -13.44 1.19
N GLN A 136 -15.02 -13.75 2.43
CA GLN A 136 -15.25 -12.90 3.60
C GLN A 136 -13.95 -12.20 4.01
N ALA A 137 -13.94 -10.86 4.05
CA ALA A 137 -12.89 -10.06 4.67
C ALA A 137 -13.15 -9.95 6.18
N VAL A 138 -12.16 -10.32 7.01
CA VAL A 138 -12.27 -10.30 8.48
C VAL A 138 -11.21 -9.40 9.07
N ASP A 139 -11.62 -8.31 9.70
CA ASP A 139 -10.74 -7.38 10.40
C ASP A 139 -10.52 -7.83 11.84
N LEU A 140 -9.26 -7.84 12.25
CA LEU A 140 -8.80 -8.22 13.57
C LEU A 140 -7.87 -7.14 14.14
N PRO A 141 -8.34 -5.89 14.30
CA PRO A 141 -7.51 -4.81 14.84
C PRO A 141 -7.15 -5.11 16.30
N THR A 142 -5.99 -4.63 16.74
CA THR A 142 -5.63 -4.66 18.16
C THR A 142 -6.72 -4.00 19.01
N PRO A 143 -7.00 -4.50 20.23
CA PRO A 143 -7.95 -3.85 21.14
C PRO A 143 -7.66 -2.37 21.42
N HIS A 144 -6.40 -1.94 21.30
CA HIS A 144 -5.99 -0.55 21.45
C HIS A 144 -6.46 0.37 20.30
N ALA A 145 -6.85 -0.19 19.15
CA ALA A 145 -7.26 0.60 17.99
C ALA A 145 -8.54 1.41 18.24
N ALA A 146 -9.48 0.88 19.01
CA ALA A 146 -10.75 1.54 19.34
C ALA A 146 -10.63 2.52 20.51
N ASP A 147 -9.55 2.47 21.29
CA ASP A 147 -9.33 3.36 22.43
C ASP A 147 -8.50 4.57 22.00
N PHE A 148 -9.16 5.71 21.76
CA PHE A 148 -8.51 6.96 21.39
C PHE A 148 -7.61 7.52 22.49
N ALA A 149 -7.86 7.20 23.77
CA ALA A 149 -7.06 7.64 24.90
C ALA A 149 -5.82 6.76 25.15
N SER A 150 -5.76 5.57 24.57
CA SER A 150 -4.62 4.68 24.69
C SER A 150 -3.35 5.31 24.15
N SER A 151 -2.27 5.22 24.89
CA SER A 151 -0.91 5.61 24.47
C SER A 151 -0.15 4.48 23.76
N TYR A 152 -0.81 3.38 23.41
CA TYR A 152 -0.18 2.26 22.70
C TYR A 152 0.43 2.74 21.38
N PRO A 153 1.73 2.49 21.16
CA PRO A 153 2.46 3.14 20.05
C PRO A 153 2.15 2.58 18.67
N PHE A 154 1.57 1.38 18.56
CA PHE A 154 1.34 0.68 17.31
C PHE A 154 -0.11 0.22 17.17
N LYS A 155 -1.04 1.17 17.18
CA LYS A 155 -2.49 0.88 17.06
C LYS A 155 -2.90 0.25 15.73
N GLY A 156 -1.97 0.17 14.76
CA GLY A 156 -2.14 -0.57 13.51
C GLY A 156 -1.91 -2.09 13.63
N ASP A 157 -1.41 -2.58 14.77
CA ASP A 157 -1.15 -4.00 15.00
C ASP A 157 -2.42 -4.85 14.86
N ILE A 158 -2.26 -6.12 14.51
CA ILE A 158 -3.33 -7.12 14.54
C ILE A 158 -3.47 -7.71 15.94
N ASP A 159 -4.68 -8.11 16.32
CA ASP A 159 -4.93 -8.94 17.49
C ASP A 159 -4.45 -10.37 17.24
N LEU A 160 -3.31 -10.73 17.82
CA LEU A 160 -2.67 -12.02 17.63
C LEU A 160 -3.51 -13.17 18.22
N ALA A 161 -4.23 -12.93 19.31
CA ALA A 161 -5.07 -13.95 19.95
C ALA A 161 -6.30 -14.26 19.06
N ALA A 162 -6.93 -13.22 18.54
CA ALA A 162 -8.05 -13.37 17.61
C ALA A 162 -7.61 -14.03 16.29
N LEU A 163 -6.44 -13.67 15.75
CA LEU A 163 -5.88 -14.33 14.57
C LEU A 163 -5.59 -15.80 14.82
N GLU A 164 -4.95 -16.15 15.93
CA GLU A 164 -4.67 -17.55 16.29
C GLU A 164 -5.97 -18.36 16.45
N GLN A 165 -6.97 -17.79 17.11
CA GLN A 165 -8.26 -18.44 17.27
C GLN A 165 -8.94 -18.69 15.92
N LEU A 166 -8.94 -17.71 15.03
CA LEU A 166 -9.52 -17.85 13.69
C LEU A 166 -8.78 -18.92 12.86
N LEU A 167 -7.45 -18.93 12.92
CA LEU A 167 -6.63 -19.94 12.25
C LEU A 167 -6.89 -21.35 12.80
N LYS A 168 -7.07 -21.53 14.13
CA LYS A 168 -7.44 -22.83 14.72
C LYS A 168 -8.81 -23.32 14.26
N GLN A 169 -9.76 -22.42 14.09
CA GLN A 169 -11.15 -22.78 13.79
C GLN A 169 -11.40 -22.95 12.28
N ARG A 170 -10.72 -22.19 11.43
CA ARG A 170 -11.06 -22.04 10.00
C ARG A 170 -9.85 -22.12 9.06
N ALA A 171 -8.74 -22.77 9.45
CA ALA A 171 -7.53 -22.81 8.63
C ALA A 171 -7.80 -23.20 7.17
N ASP A 172 -8.63 -24.19 6.90
CA ASP A 172 -8.91 -24.67 5.54
C ASP A 172 -9.64 -23.63 4.67
N ALA A 173 -10.36 -22.71 5.29
CA ALA A 173 -11.04 -21.62 4.60
C ALA A 173 -10.13 -20.40 4.38
N ILE A 174 -8.96 -20.32 5.05
CA ILE A 174 -8.04 -19.17 4.98
C ILE A 174 -6.94 -19.45 3.95
N PRO A 175 -7.00 -18.87 2.76
CA PRO A 175 -5.95 -19.03 1.75
C PRO A 175 -4.73 -18.18 2.03
N VAL A 176 -4.88 -17.04 2.73
CA VAL A 176 -3.85 -16.04 2.98
C VAL A 176 -4.20 -15.22 4.21
N VAL A 177 -3.18 -14.78 4.96
CA VAL A 177 -3.29 -13.74 5.98
C VAL A 177 -2.74 -12.44 5.39
N MET A 178 -3.42 -11.32 5.63
CA MET A 178 -2.99 -10.01 5.19
C MET A 178 -2.59 -9.11 6.34
N MET A 179 -1.70 -8.17 6.05
CA MET A 179 -1.37 -7.04 6.93
C MET A 179 -1.29 -5.76 6.09
N THR A 180 -1.92 -4.69 6.56
CA THR A 180 -1.86 -3.36 5.92
C THR A 180 -0.92 -2.45 6.70
N VAL A 181 0.10 -1.90 6.04
CA VAL A 181 1.11 -1.01 6.63
C VAL A 181 1.28 0.30 5.82
N THR A 182 1.11 1.50 6.44
CA THR A 182 0.44 1.69 7.75
C THR A 182 -1.02 1.24 7.64
N ASN A 183 -1.67 1.00 8.78
CA ASN A 183 -3.09 0.62 8.79
C ASN A 183 -3.97 1.83 8.46
N ASN A 184 -4.29 2.01 7.17
CA ASN A 184 -5.02 3.18 6.67
C ASN A 184 -6.43 3.29 7.26
N ALA A 185 -7.21 2.20 7.24
CA ALA A 185 -8.58 2.18 7.78
C ALA A 185 -8.62 2.43 9.29
N GLY A 186 -7.53 2.15 9.99
CA GLY A 186 -7.33 2.49 11.40
C GLY A 186 -6.84 3.92 11.64
N GLY A 187 -6.89 4.81 10.64
CA GLY A 187 -6.40 6.20 10.75
C GLY A 187 -4.90 6.35 10.49
N GLY A 188 -4.32 5.52 9.62
CA GLY A 188 -2.89 5.56 9.28
C GLY A 188 -1.97 5.09 10.42
N GLN A 189 -2.50 4.29 11.34
CA GLN A 189 -1.74 3.84 12.52
C GLN A 189 -0.64 2.84 12.12
N PRO A 190 0.59 2.99 12.66
CA PRO A 190 1.69 2.10 12.33
C PRO A 190 1.54 0.71 12.92
N VAL A 191 2.14 -0.24 12.24
CA VAL A 191 2.28 -1.65 12.63
C VAL A 191 3.71 -1.90 13.11
N SER A 192 3.86 -2.55 14.27
CA SER A 192 5.17 -2.90 14.83
C SER A 192 5.83 -4.05 14.07
N LEU A 193 7.16 -4.05 14.00
CA LEU A 193 7.88 -5.19 13.45
C LEU A 193 7.77 -6.42 14.37
N ALA A 194 7.65 -6.19 15.67
CA ALA A 194 7.38 -7.25 16.64
C ALA A 194 6.06 -7.98 16.35
N ASN A 195 4.98 -7.23 16.05
CA ASN A 195 3.69 -7.82 15.68
C ASN A 195 3.78 -8.57 14.34
N LEU A 196 4.43 -7.99 13.31
CA LEU A 196 4.65 -8.67 12.03
C LEU A 196 5.40 -10.00 12.18
N ARG A 197 6.43 -10.06 13.05
CA ARG A 197 7.14 -11.31 13.36
C ARG A 197 6.22 -12.34 14.01
N ALA A 198 5.38 -11.92 14.94
CA ALA A 198 4.43 -12.82 15.59
C ALA A 198 3.37 -13.33 14.60
N VAL A 199 2.86 -12.48 13.72
CA VAL A 199 1.96 -12.89 12.61
C VAL A 199 2.66 -13.90 11.72
N ARG A 200 3.92 -13.65 11.32
CA ARG A 200 4.70 -14.59 10.50
C ARG A 200 4.82 -15.96 11.18
N ALA A 201 5.10 -16.00 12.49
CA ALA A 201 5.21 -17.24 13.25
C ALA A 201 3.87 -18.01 13.27
N LEU A 202 2.75 -17.32 13.42
CA LEU A 202 1.42 -17.91 13.31
C LEU A 202 1.17 -18.46 11.90
N CYS A 203 1.46 -17.69 10.88
CA CYS A 203 1.30 -18.09 9.48
C CYS A 203 2.11 -19.36 9.17
N GLN A 204 3.36 -19.43 9.63
CA GLN A 204 4.20 -20.63 9.47
C GLN A 204 3.61 -21.85 10.16
N ARG A 205 3.15 -21.68 11.42
CA ARG A 205 2.56 -22.80 12.19
C ARG A 205 1.31 -23.38 11.53
N PHE A 206 0.52 -22.55 10.86
CA PHE A 206 -0.70 -22.99 10.17
C PHE A 206 -0.51 -23.18 8.65
N ASN A 207 0.73 -23.09 8.17
CA ASN A 207 1.07 -23.20 6.74
C ASN A 207 0.24 -22.24 5.86
N LYS A 208 0.21 -20.96 6.24
CA LYS A 208 -0.47 -19.90 5.49
C LYS A 208 0.52 -18.87 4.97
N PRO A 209 0.36 -18.40 3.73
CA PRO A 209 1.15 -17.28 3.24
C PRO A 209 0.75 -15.96 3.94
N LEU A 210 1.73 -15.07 4.10
CA LEU A 210 1.54 -13.71 4.57
C LEU A 210 1.73 -12.72 3.41
N ILE A 211 0.72 -11.94 3.10
CA ILE A 211 0.76 -10.88 2.09
C ILE A 211 0.64 -9.52 2.78
N ILE A 212 1.48 -8.57 2.41
CA ILE A 212 1.46 -7.22 2.97
C ILE A 212 0.90 -6.23 1.94
N ASP A 213 -0.16 -5.48 2.30
CA ASP A 213 -0.50 -4.24 1.62
C ASP A 213 0.51 -3.18 2.07
N ALA A 214 1.41 -2.81 1.16
CA ALA A 214 2.62 -2.07 1.43
C ALA A 214 2.54 -0.60 1.02
N CYS A 215 1.36 -0.05 0.80
CA CYS A 215 1.20 1.29 0.23
C CYS A 215 1.96 2.38 0.99
N ARG A 216 2.09 2.25 2.31
CA ARG A 216 2.80 3.22 3.18
C ARG A 216 3.94 2.55 3.95
N PHE A 217 4.73 1.76 3.24
CA PHE A 217 5.84 0.97 3.82
C PHE A 217 6.97 1.84 4.39
N ALA A 218 7.29 2.96 3.76
CA ALA A 218 8.36 3.84 4.19
C ALA A 218 7.95 4.64 5.44
N GLU A 219 6.72 5.14 5.45
CA GLU A 219 6.12 5.78 6.62
C GLU A 219 6.08 4.83 7.81
N ASN A 220 5.59 3.60 7.62
CA ASN A 220 5.56 2.58 8.66
C ASN A 220 6.97 2.27 9.20
N SER A 221 7.96 2.16 8.30
CA SER A 221 9.36 1.92 8.69
C SER A 221 9.94 3.08 9.51
N TYR A 222 9.54 4.32 9.20
CA TYR A 222 9.94 5.47 9.99
C TYR A 222 9.37 5.43 11.42
N PHE A 223 8.12 5.02 11.59
CA PHE A 223 7.52 4.82 12.90
C PHE A 223 8.19 3.68 13.69
N ILE A 224 8.54 2.58 13.04
CA ILE A 224 9.34 1.50 13.65
C ILE A 224 10.67 2.06 14.16
N LYS A 225 11.41 2.80 13.31
CA LYS A 225 12.65 3.45 13.71
C LYS A 225 12.50 4.34 14.93
N GLN A 226 11.39 5.08 15.03
CA GLN A 226 11.15 6.01 16.14
C GLN A 226 10.69 5.35 17.43
N ARG A 227 10.00 4.20 17.33
CA ARG A 227 9.23 3.64 18.46
C ARG A 227 9.72 2.28 18.92
N GLU A 228 10.50 1.54 18.11
CA GLU A 228 11.14 0.30 18.50
C GLU A 228 12.64 0.54 18.75
N PRO A 229 13.11 0.46 20.01
CA PRO A 229 14.50 0.84 20.37
C PRO A 229 15.58 0.07 19.59
N GLU A 230 15.32 -1.19 19.22
CA GLU A 230 16.26 -2.02 18.47
C GLU A 230 16.53 -1.48 17.07
N TYR A 231 15.58 -0.68 16.50
CA TYR A 231 15.69 -0.12 15.16
C TYR A 231 16.10 1.36 15.13
N ALA A 232 16.31 2.01 16.27
CA ALA A 232 16.61 3.44 16.35
C ALA A 232 17.86 3.85 15.54
N SER A 233 18.85 2.98 15.44
CA SER A 233 20.11 3.21 14.69
C SER A 233 20.07 2.72 13.24
N HIS A 234 19.04 1.95 12.83
CA HIS A 234 18.94 1.38 11.49
C HIS A 234 18.50 2.41 10.44
N GLY A 235 18.96 2.23 9.21
CA GLY A 235 18.46 2.98 8.06
C GLY A 235 17.06 2.52 7.64
N ILE A 236 16.23 3.43 7.10
CA ILE A 236 14.89 3.08 6.60
C ILE A 236 14.94 1.90 5.61
N PRO A 237 15.85 1.82 4.63
CA PRO A 237 15.93 0.67 3.72
C PRO A 237 16.21 -0.66 4.42
N GLU A 238 16.89 -0.67 5.56
CA GLU A 238 17.15 -1.89 6.35
C GLU A 238 15.86 -2.37 7.03
N ILE A 239 15.10 -1.45 7.61
CA ILE A 239 13.81 -1.75 8.24
C ILE A 239 12.81 -2.25 7.18
N VAL A 240 12.75 -1.60 6.01
CA VAL A 240 11.94 -2.04 4.87
C VAL A 240 12.26 -3.49 4.50
N ARG A 241 13.54 -3.82 4.33
CA ARG A 241 13.96 -5.20 4.03
C ARG A 241 13.58 -6.18 5.15
N ALA A 242 13.67 -5.75 6.42
CA ALA A 242 13.27 -6.59 7.57
C ALA A 242 11.76 -6.87 7.57
N ILE A 243 10.92 -5.91 7.18
CA ILE A 243 9.47 -6.11 7.00
C ILE A 243 9.20 -7.14 5.91
N PHE A 244 9.76 -6.92 4.71
CA PHE A 244 9.45 -7.78 3.55
C PHE A 244 10.10 -9.16 3.59
N ALA A 245 11.14 -9.35 4.39
CA ALA A 245 11.69 -10.69 4.68
C ALA A 245 10.69 -11.60 5.43
N LEU A 246 9.67 -11.03 6.07
CA LEU A 246 8.63 -11.77 6.76
C LEU A 246 7.47 -12.19 5.83
N ALA A 247 7.35 -11.59 4.63
CA ALA A 247 6.22 -11.76 3.75
C ALA A 247 6.48 -12.75 2.61
N ASP A 248 5.43 -13.44 2.15
CA ASP A 248 5.44 -14.28 0.95
C ASP A 248 5.06 -13.49 -0.30
N GLY A 249 4.49 -12.31 -0.11
CA GLY A 249 4.15 -11.38 -1.19
C GLY A 249 3.64 -10.04 -0.66
N MET A 250 3.31 -9.15 -1.59
CA MET A 250 2.79 -7.82 -1.28
C MET A 250 1.98 -7.25 -2.42
N THR A 251 1.07 -6.33 -2.09
CA THR A 251 0.44 -5.38 -3.03
C THR A 251 0.96 -3.98 -2.78
N MET A 252 1.05 -3.16 -3.81
CA MET A 252 1.53 -1.79 -3.71
C MET A 252 0.73 -0.84 -4.60
N SER A 253 0.45 0.34 -4.08
CA SER A 253 0.09 1.52 -4.87
C SER A 253 1.23 2.52 -4.80
N ALA A 254 1.88 2.77 -5.94
CA ALA A 254 2.97 3.75 -6.04
C ALA A 254 2.52 5.20 -5.83
N LYS A 255 1.21 5.43 -5.81
CA LYS A 255 0.60 6.74 -5.57
C LYS A 255 0.68 7.22 -4.11
N LYS A 256 1.26 6.46 -3.20
CA LYS A 256 1.51 6.79 -1.78
C LYS A 256 3.01 6.99 -1.56
N ASP A 257 3.67 6.12 -0.81
CA ASP A 257 5.11 6.25 -0.53
C ASP A 257 6.02 6.13 -1.76
N GLY A 258 5.51 5.63 -2.90
CA GLY A 258 6.21 5.69 -4.18
C GLY A 258 6.26 7.08 -4.80
N LEU A 259 5.52 8.06 -4.27
CA LEU A 259 5.44 9.46 -4.75
C LEU A 259 5.24 9.59 -6.28
N ALA A 260 4.51 8.66 -6.87
CA ALA A 260 4.18 8.65 -8.30
C ALA A 260 2.70 9.01 -8.53
N ASN A 261 2.38 9.52 -9.72
CA ASN A 261 1.01 9.90 -10.07
C ASN A 261 0.14 8.69 -10.43
N ILE A 262 0.77 7.59 -10.83
CA ILE A 262 0.12 6.35 -11.19
C ILE A 262 1.06 5.19 -10.90
N GLY A 263 0.55 3.97 -10.88
CA GLY A 263 1.34 2.76 -10.75
C GLY A 263 1.04 1.96 -9.49
N GLY A 264 1.32 0.69 -9.62
CA GLY A 264 1.23 -0.29 -8.54
C GLY A 264 1.88 -1.60 -8.98
N TRP A 265 1.92 -2.56 -8.10
CA TRP A 265 2.38 -3.91 -8.42
C TRP A 265 1.90 -4.94 -7.39
N LEU A 266 1.85 -6.17 -7.86
CA LEU A 266 1.82 -7.36 -7.04
C LEU A 266 3.21 -7.98 -7.07
N ALA A 267 3.78 -8.33 -5.91
CA ALA A 267 5.00 -9.10 -5.84
C ALA A 267 4.80 -10.35 -4.97
N VAL A 268 5.32 -11.50 -5.42
CA VAL A 268 5.14 -12.78 -4.75
C VAL A 268 6.36 -13.68 -4.93
N ASN A 269 6.51 -14.65 -4.01
CA ASN A 269 7.55 -15.67 -4.09
C ASN A 269 7.06 -16.99 -4.72
N ASP A 270 5.76 -17.25 -4.68
CA ASP A 270 5.15 -18.46 -5.23
C ASP A 270 5.08 -18.42 -6.76
N ASP A 271 5.64 -19.44 -7.41
CA ASP A 271 5.76 -19.51 -8.87
C ASP A 271 4.38 -19.71 -9.54
N GLU A 272 3.50 -20.50 -8.93
CA GLU A 272 2.17 -20.79 -9.49
C GLU A 272 1.25 -19.58 -9.34
N LEU A 273 1.24 -18.94 -8.18
CA LEU A 273 0.50 -17.70 -7.97
C LEU A 273 0.97 -16.61 -8.97
N ALA A 274 2.28 -16.49 -9.18
CA ALA A 274 2.83 -15.56 -10.15
C ALA A 274 2.41 -15.86 -11.58
N ARG A 275 2.36 -17.15 -11.96
CA ARG A 275 1.90 -17.59 -13.29
C ARG A 275 0.42 -17.24 -13.50
N LEU A 276 -0.43 -17.54 -12.53
CA LEU A 276 -1.85 -17.21 -12.57
C LEU A 276 -2.08 -15.69 -12.62
N ALA A 277 -1.32 -14.94 -11.81
CA ALA A 277 -1.42 -13.49 -11.77
C ALA A 277 -1.03 -12.85 -13.11
N ARG A 278 0.03 -13.34 -13.79
CA ARG A 278 0.39 -12.86 -15.14
C ARG A 278 -0.69 -13.14 -16.18
N ASN A 279 -1.35 -14.29 -16.10
CA ASN A 279 -2.47 -14.58 -17.00
C ASN A 279 -3.63 -13.60 -16.80
N ARG A 280 -3.95 -13.25 -15.54
CA ARG A 280 -4.95 -12.23 -15.22
C ARG A 280 -4.52 -10.84 -15.68
N LEU A 281 -3.26 -10.48 -15.43
CA LEU A 281 -2.67 -9.22 -15.85
C LEU A 281 -2.86 -8.96 -17.35
N ILE A 282 -2.55 -9.95 -18.19
CA ILE A 282 -2.68 -9.84 -19.64
C ILE A 282 -4.12 -9.52 -20.06
N LEU A 283 -5.11 -10.06 -19.35
CA LEU A 283 -6.51 -9.83 -19.63
C LEU A 283 -7.03 -8.47 -19.14
N THR A 284 -6.47 -7.95 -18.06
CA THR A 284 -7.05 -6.78 -17.36
C THR A 284 -6.22 -5.51 -17.48
N GLU A 285 -4.90 -5.64 -17.57
CA GLU A 285 -3.95 -4.51 -17.50
C GLU A 285 -3.13 -4.37 -18.77
N GLY A 286 -2.45 -5.44 -19.17
CA GLY A 286 -1.56 -5.45 -20.31
C GLY A 286 -0.44 -6.48 -20.17
N PHE A 287 0.60 -6.35 -21.00
CA PHE A 287 1.71 -7.28 -21.02
C PHE A 287 2.57 -7.19 -19.75
N PRO A 288 3.21 -8.29 -19.28
CA PRO A 288 3.95 -8.32 -18.01
C PRO A 288 5.10 -7.33 -17.85
N THR A 289 5.61 -6.76 -18.95
CA THR A 289 6.67 -5.76 -18.90
C THR A 289 6.19 -4.30 -18.99
N TYR A 290 4.90 -4.05 -18.83
CA TYR A 290 4.38 -2.70 -18.62
C TYR A 290 3.15 -2.64 -17.69
N GLY A 291 2.27 -3.68 -17.67
CA GLY A 291 1.17 -3.78 -16.71
C GLY A 291 0.18 -2.63 -16.74
N GLY A 292 -0.17 -2.12 -17.93
CA GLY A 292 -1.07 -0.98 -18.08
C GLY A 292 -0.43 0.38 -17.81
N LEU A 293 0.90 0.44 -17.60
CA LEU A 293 1.67 1.66 -17.39
C LEU A 293 2.39 2.09 -18.67
N ALA A 294 2.58 3.38 -18.85
CA ALA A 294 3.53 3.89 -19.83
C ALA A 294 4.97 3.69 -19.30
N GLY A 295 5.93 3.55 -20.20
CA GLY A 295 7.34 3.41 -19.81
C GLY A 295 7.85 4.58 -18.97
N ARG A 296 7.35 5.80 -19.22
CA ARG A 296 7.65 6.98 -18.41
C ARG A 296 7.17 6.84 -16.96
N ASP A 297 6.02 6.19 -16.71
CA ASP A 297 5.52 5.98 -15.36
C ASP A 297 6.39 4.97 -14.60
N LEU A 298 6.84 3.91 -15.30
CA LEU A 298 7.81 2.94 -14.75
C LEU A 298 9.13 3.63 -14.37
N GLU A 299 9.62 4.56 -15.19
CA GLU A 299 10.83 5.35 -14.91
C GLU A 299 10.66 6.26 -13.68
N ALA A 300 9.51 6.92 -13.56
CA ALA A 300 9.22 7.78 -12.41
C ALA A 300 9.18 7.00 -11.10
N ILE A 301 8.69 5.76 -11.12
CA ILE A 301 8.67 4.87 -9.94
C ILE A 301 10.08 4.34 -9.64
N ALA A 302 10.91 4.13 -10.66
CA ALA A 302 12.25 3.56 -10.52
C ALA A 302 13.26 4.49 -9.84
N VAL A 303 13.01 5.82 -9.82
CA VAL A 303 13.87 6.85 -9.21
C VAL A 303 13.57 7.00 -7.73
#